data_3918ded5cc3f970de2b7d4df816d5cef
#
_entry.id   3918ded5cc3f970de2b7d4df816d5cef
#
_cell.length_a   1.000
_cell.length_b   1.000
_cell.length_c   1.000
_cell.angle_alpha   90.00
_cell.angle_beta   90.00
_cell.angle_gamma   90.00
#
_symmetry.space_group_name_H-M   'P 1'
#
loop_
_entity.id
_entity.type
_entity.pdbx_description
1 polymer ?
#
loop_
_entity_poly.entity_id
_entity_poly.type
_entity_poly.pdbx_seq_one_letter_code
_entity_poly.pdbx_strand_id
1 'polypeptide(L)'
;MDISIYLEEAAQVSVAFIIGAIIGLEREFRSKPAGFRTMILISVGSCLYTILSREADSNSTDRIASNIVTGIGFIGAGVIFKEGISVNGLTTAALIWITAALGMAVGYHNYPIAIVVASMVVVALFVLEPVQRFINNLHKVKDYRIKTNGDGSVFKNDLDDFLKSTGASFRCMKVVKEDNDAVYTYRIGSPNRNYDAVNNYLLMNTGVQSFDF
;
A
#
# COMPACT_ATOMS: atom_id res chain seq x y z
N MET A 1 0.72 -45.72 -10.59
CA MET A 1 0.64 -44.25 -10.48
C MET A 1 -0.75 -43.96 -9.96
N ASP A 2 -0.87 -43.58 -8.67
CA ASP A 2 -2.18 -43.48 -8.01
C ASP A 2 -2.91 -42.21 -8.45
N ILE A 3 -3.99 -42.38 -9.19
CA ILE A 3 -4.87 -41.28 -9.65
C ILE A 3 -5.36 -40.43 -8.47
N SER A 4 -5.51 -41.03 -7.28
CA SER A 4 -5.93 -40.36 -6.06
C SER A 4 -5.00 -39.20 -5.64
N ILE A 5 -3.68 -39.37 -5.80
CA ILE A 5 -2.66 -38.35 -5.47
C ILE A 5 -2.82 -37.14 -6.38
N TYR A 6 -2.97 -37.32 -7.68
CA TYR A 6 -3.17 -36.23 -8.62
C TYR A 6 -4.48 -35.45 -8.40
N LEU A 7 -5.53 -36.15 -7.99
CA LEU A 7 -6.79 -35.52 -7.64
C LEU A 7 -6.65 -34.64 -6.39
N GLU A 8 -5.87 -35.09 -5.41
CA GLU A 8 -5.60 -34.34 -4.19
C GLU A 8 -4.76 -33.07 -4.47
N GLU A 9 -3.72 -33.18 -5.27
CA GLU A 9 -2.89 -32.06 -5.68
C GLU A 9 -3.67 -31.05 -6.52
N ALA A 10 -4.51 -31.53 -7.44
CA ALA A 10 -5.40 -30.68 -8.21
C ALA A 10 -6.40 -29.92 -7.31
N ALA A 11 -6.89 -30.57 -6.26
CA ALA A 11 -7.74 -29.95 -5.26
C ALA A 11 -7.00 -28.85 -4.49
N GLN A 12 -5.74 -29.11 -4.06
CA GLN A 12 -4.90 -28.10 -3.41
C GLN A 12 -4.71 -26.87 -4.29
N VAL A 13 -4.31 -27.07 -5.54
CA VAL A 13 -4.13 -25.98 -6.50
C VAL A 13 -5.43 -25.20 -6.71
N SER A 14 -6.57 -25.90 -6.78
CA SER A 14 -7.90 -25.26 -6.92
C SER A 14 -8.25 -24.41 -5.69
N VAL A 15 -7.96 -24.89 -4.49
CA VAL A 15 -8.18 -24.12 -3.24
C VAL A 15 -7.27 -22.89 -3.22
N ALA A 16 -5.99 -23.05 -3.56
CA ALA A 16 -5.06 -21.93 -3.65
C ALA A 16 -5.51 -20.89 -4.69
N PHE A 17 -6.03 -21.34 -5.84
CA PHE A 17 -6.63 -20.47 -6.86
C PHE A 17 -7.80 -19.65 -6.29
N ILE A 18 -8.73 -20.30 -5.59
CA ILE A 18 -9.89 -19.63 -4.99
C ILE A 18 -9.46 -18.60 -3.95
N ILE A 19 -8.51 -18.93 -3.09
CA ILE A 19 -8.00 -17.99 -2.08
C ILE A 19 -7.35 -16.77 -2.75
N GLY A 20 -6.49 -17.00 -3.73
CA GLY A 20 -5.86 -15.93 -4.51
C GLY A 20 -6.89 -15.07 -5.26
N ALA A 21 -7.94 -15.71 -5.80
CA ALA A 21 -9.02 -15.03 -6.51
C ALA A 21 -9.82 -14.11 -5.56
N ILE A 22 -10.19 -14.57 -4.38
CA ILE A 22 -10.95 -13.78 -3.40
C ILE A 22 -10.16 -12.54 -2.98
N ILE A 23 -8.90 -12.70 -2.62
CA ILE A 23 -8.04 -11.59 -2.23
C ILE A 23 -7.80 -10.65 -3.41
N GLY A 24 -7.49 -11.21 -4.58
CA GLY A 24 -7.20 -10.43 -5.78
C GLY A 24 -8.39 -9.66 -6.32
N LEU A 25 -9.61 -10.21 -6.18
CA LEU A 25 -10.84 -9.56 -6.61
C LEU A 25 -11.07 -8.25 -5.83
N GLU A 26 -10.89 -8.24 -4.53
CA GLU A 26 -10.94 -7.04 -3.70
C GLU A 26 -9.92 -5.99 -4.16
N ARG A 27 -8.68 -6.42 -4.49
CA ARG A 27 -7.63 -5.52 -4.97
C ARG A 27 -7.97 -4.91 -6.33
N GLU A 28 -8.52 -5.70 -7.24
CA GLU A 28 -8.97 -5.24 -8.56
C GLU A 28 -10.10 -4.22 -8.44
N PHE A 29 -11.14 -4.51 -7.64
CA PHE A 29 -12.24 -3.58 -7.40
C PHE A 29 -11.79 -2.22 -6.84
N ARG A 30 -10.69 -2.20 -6.10
CA ARG A 30 -10.13 -0.97 -5.53
C ARG A 30 -9.04 -0.33 -6.37
N SER A 31 -8.81 -0.81 -7.58
CA SER A 31 -7.77 -0.31 -8.50
C SER A 31 -6.39 -0.21 -7.82
N LYS A 32 -6.04 -1.24 -7.02
CA LYS A 32 -4.75 -1.31 -6.33
C LYS A 32 -3.73 -2.07 -7.18
N PRO A 33 -2.41 -1.75 -7.07
CA PRO A 33 -1.36 -2.57 -7.67
C PRO A 33 -1.48 -4.03 -7.21
N ALA A 34 -1.09 -4.99 -8.04
CA ALA A 34 -1.23 -6.43 -7.82
C ALA A 34 -2.71 -6.83 -7.59
N GLY A 35 -3.49 -6.84 -8.68
CA GLY A 35 -4.91 -7.20 -8.71
C GLY A 35 -5.16 -8.70 -8.84
N PHE A 36 -6.31 -9.04 -9.44
CA PHE A 36 -6.88 -10.38 -9.51
C PHE A 36 -5.90 -11.43 -10.04
N ARG A 37 -5.34 -11.19 -11.23
CA ARG A 37 -4.41 -12.15 -11.87
C ARG A 37 -3.15 -12.38 -11.04
N THR A 38 -2.59 -11.30 -10.50
CA THR A 38 -1.35 -11.37 -9.73
C THR A 38 -1.51 -12.19 -8.46
N MET A 39 -2.59 -11.97 -7.69
CA MET A 39 -2.83 -12.70 -6.46
C MET A 39 -3.10 -14.18 -6.69
N ILE A 40 -3.85 -14.54 -7.76
CA ILE A 40 -4.04 -15.94 -8.17
C ILE A 40 -2.68 -16.60 -8.46
N LEU A 41 -1.87 -15.98 -9.32
CA LEU A 41 -0.58 -16.55 -9.73
C LEU A 41 0.37 -16.73 -8.54
N ILE A 42 0.38 -15.80 -7.60
CA ILE A 42 1.20 -15.91 -6.38
C ILE A 42 0.73 -17.07 -5.50
N SER A 43 -0.57 -17.19 -5.25
CA SER A 43 -1.13 -18.26 -4.43
C SER A 43 -0.90 -19.64 -5.04
N VAL A 44 -1.25 -19.78 -6.32
CA VAL A 44 -1.08 -21.04 -7.08
C VAL A 44 0.39 -21.42 -7.20
N GLY A 45 1.26 -20.46 -7.55
CA GLY A 45 2.69 -20.70 -7.69
C GLY A 45 3.32 -21.15 -6.37
N SER A 46 2.97 -20.50 -5.26
CA SER A 46 3.46 -20.89 -3.94
C SER A 46 2.95 -22.27 -3.51
N CYS A 47 1.69 -22.59 -3.81
CA CYS A 47 1.12 -23.91 -3.57
C CYS A 47 1.86 -24.99 -4.38
N LEU A 48 2.04 -24.78 -5.68
CA LEU A 48 2.73 -25.72 -6.57
C LEU A 48 4.19 -25.95 -6.12
N TYR A 49 4.95 -24.89 -5.85
CA TYR A 49 6.32 -25.07 -5.34
C TYR A 49 6.38 -25.82 -4.02
N THR A 50 5.37 -25.64 -3.16
CA THR A 50 5.27 -26.37 -1.89
C THR A 50 4.97 -27.85 -2.11
N ILE A 51 4.08 -28.20 -3.05
CA ILE A 51 3.80 -29.58 -3.45
C ILE A 51 5.09 -30.24 -3.95
N LEU A 52 5.76 -29.62 -4.92
CA LEU A 52 7.02 -30.11 -5.49
C LEU A 52 8.13 -30.23 -4.43
N SER A 53 8.17 -29.32 -3.46
CA SER A 53 9.12 -29.38 -2.35
C SER A 53 8.87 -30.58 -1.43
N ARG A 54 7.62 -30.93 -1.24
CA ARG A 54 7.22 -32.06 -0.40
C ARG A 54 7.50 -33.39 -1.06
N GLU A 55 7.43 -33.46 -2.39
CA GLU A 55 7.77 -34.66 -3.19
C GLU A 55 9.28 -34.85 -3.33
N ALA A 56 10.05 -33.77 -3.25
CA ALA A 56 11.49 -33.83 -3.26
C ALA A 56 12.00 -34.47 -1.95
N ASP A 57 13.21 -35.02 -1.99
CA ASP A 57 13.82 -35.79 -0.89
C ASP A 57 13.68 -35.04 0.47
N SER A 58 13.33 -35.79 1.50
CA SER A 58 12.95 -35.32 2.85
C SER A 58 13.96 -34.37 3.54
N ASN A 59 15.20 -34.31 3.05
CA ASN A 59 16.25 -33.45 3.58
C ASN A 59 16.25 -32.01 2.99
N SER A 60 15.38 -31.70 2.04
CA SER A 60 15.40 -30.39 1.32
C SER A 60 14.09 -29.62 1.36
N THR A 61 13.08 -30.10 2.06
CA THR A 61 11.72 -29.51 2.11
C THR A 61 11.73 -28.05 2.55
N ASP A 62 12.57 -27.71 3.52
CA ASP A 62 12.66 -26.34 4.06
C ASP A 62 13.36 -25.36 3.10
N ARG A 63 14.18 -25.86 2.19
CA ARG A 63 14.96 -25.00 1.28
C ARG A 63 14.08 -24.34 0.22
N ILE A 64 13.14 -25.06 -0.39
CA ILE A 64 12.24 -24.51 -1.41
C ILE A 64 11.26 -23.53 -0.74
N ALA A 65 10.71 -23.91 0.42
CA ALA A 65 9.84 -23.01 1.20
C ALA A 65 10.55 -21.70 1.56
N SER A 66 11.80 -21.76 2.04
CA SER A 66 12.61 -20.59 2.33
C SER A 66 12.86 -19.71 1.09
N ASN A 67 13.11 -20.34 -0.06
CA ASN A 67 13.32 -19.61 -1.31
C ASN A 67 12.04 -18.94 -1.82
N ILE A 68 10.86 -19.53 -1.61
CA ILE A 68 9.57 -18.89 -1.91
C ILE A 68 9.47 -17.58 -1.11
N VAL A 69 9.69 -17.63 0.22
CA VAL A 69 9.60 -16.48 1.11
C VAL A 69 10.56 -15.37 0.67
N THR A 70 11.79 -15.72 0.30
CA THR A 70 12.79 -14.77 -0.20
C THR A 70 12.36 -14.16 -1.54
N GLY A 71 11.92 -15.00 -2.50
CA GLY A 71 11.51 -14.56 -3.84
C GLY A 71 10.29 -13.63 -3.82
N ILE A 72 9.32 -13.93 -2.97
CA ILE A 72 8.14 -13.07 -2.78
C ILE A 72 8.51 -11.71 -2.18
N GLY A 73 9.56 -11.66 -1.34
CA GLY A 73 10.10 -10.40 -0.83
C GLY A 73 10.57 -9.45 -1.95
N PHE A 74 11.18 -9.99 -3.01
CA PHE A 74 11.59 -9.22 -4.18
C PHE A 74 10.38 -8.64 -4.94
N ILE A 75 9.34 -9.45 -5.17
CA ILE A 75 8.10 -9.00 -5.83
C ILE A 75 7.40 -7.93 -4.94
N GLY A 76 7.33 -8.15 -3.63
CA GLY A 76 6.79 -7.22 -2.66
C GLY A 76 7.53 -5.87 -2.67
N ALA A 77 8.85 -5.88 -2.74
CA ALA A 77 9.66 -4.66 -2.84
C ALA A 77 9.38 -3.91 -4.17
N GLY A 78 9.15 -4.63 -5.27
CA GLY A 78 8.86 -4.07 -6.57
C GLY A 78 7.56 -3.28 -6.67
N VAL A 79 6.62 -3.45 -5.74
CA VAL A 79 5.34 -2.71 -5.71
C VAL A 79 5.36 -1.53 -4.74
N ILE A 80 6.45 -1.34 -3.99
CA ILE A 80 6.62 -0.21 -3.08
C ILE A 80 7.35 0.91 -3.81
N PHE A 81 6.76 2.07 -3.90
CA PHE A 81 7.38 3.23 -4.52
C PHE A 81 7.14 4.49 -3.69
N LYS A 82 8.09 5.41 -3.77
CA LYS A 82 8.05 6.69 -3.07
C LYS A 82 7.71 7.79 -4.06
N GLU A 83 6.66 8.52 -3.77
CA GLU A 83 6.23 9.68 -4.52
C GLU A 83 6.24 10.91 -3.60
N GLY A 84 7.20 11.80 -3.82
CA GLY A 84 7.46 12.92 -2.91
C GLY A 84 7.81 12.44 -1.49
N ILE A 85 6.93 12.77 -0.52
CA ILE A 85 7.05 12.35 0.89
C ILE A 85 6.17 11.13 1.21
N SER A 86 5.33 10.70 0.28
CA SER A 86 4.41 9.58 0.45
C SER A 86 5.08 8.27 0.02
N VAL A 87 4.81 7.19 0.76
CA VAL A 87 5.23 5.84 0.40
C VAL A 87 3.98 5.02 0.08
N ASN A 88 3.88 4.55 -1.16
CA ASN A 88 2.77 3.78 -1.67
C ASN A 88 3.16 2.30 -1.81
N GLY A 89 2.15 1.41 -1.82
CA GLY A 89 2.35 -0.01 -2.08
C GLY A 89 2.62 -0.90 -0.87
N LEU A 90 2.82 -0.36 0.35
CA LEU A 90 3.13 -1.16 1.55
C LEU A 90 2.08 -2.24 1.84
N THR A 91 0.79 -1.89 1.83
CA THR A 91 -0.30 -2.86 2.03
C THR A 91 -0.34 -3.91 0.91
N THR A 92 -0.06 -3.51 -0.33
CA THR A 92 0.01 -4.43 -1.47
C THR A 92 1.16 -5.42 -1.30
N ALA A 93 2.32 -4.97 -0.88
CA ALA A 93 3.47 -5.83 -0.59
C ALA A 93 3.16 -6.85 0.53
N ALA A 94 2.53 -6.41 1.61
CA ALA A 94 2.09 -7.28 2.69
C ALA A 94 1.07 -8.33 2.22
N LEU A 95 0.13 -7.94 1.34
CA LEU A 95 -0.85 -8.86 0.76
C LEU A 95 -0.23 -9.88 -0.20
N ILE A 96 0.75 -9.48 -1.00
CA ILE A 96 1.54 -10.40 -1.82
C ILE A 96 2.19 -11.47 -0.94
N TRP A 97 2.82 -11.03 0.15
CA TRP A 97 3.52 -11.90 1.09
C TRP A 97 2.58 -12.90 1.79
N ILE A 98 1.44 -12.42 2.31
CA ILE A 98 0.47 -13.30 2.99
C ILE A 98 -0.26 -14.23 2.01
N THR A 99 -0.52 -13.79 0.77
CA THR A 99 -1.13 -14.63 -0.27
C THR A 99 -0.22 -15.79 -0.66
N ALA A 100 1.09 -15.56 -0.73
CA ALA A 100 2.06 -16.63 -0.93
C ALA A 100 2.07 -17.62 0.24
N ALA A 101 2.05 -17.12 1.48
CA ALA A 101 1.98 -17.95 2.68
C ALA A 101 0.70 -18.82 2.72
N LEU A 102 -0.44 -18.28 2.28
CA LEU A 102 -1.69 -19.01 2.15
C LEU A 102 -1.59 -20.13 1.10
N GLY A 103 -0.99 -19.87 -0.05
CA GLY A 103 -0.69 -20.89 -1.06
C GLY A 103 0.20 -22.00 -0.50
N MET A 104 1.25 -21.64 0.24
CA MET A 104 2.11 -22.60 0.91
C MET A 104 1.36 -23.44 1.94
N ALA A 105 0.51 -22.84 2.77
CA ALA A 105 -0.28 -23.55 3.77
C ALA A 105 -1.21 -24.59 3.12
N VAL A 106 -1.83 -24.26 1.99
CA VAL A 106 -2.63 -25.21 1.20
C VAL A 106 -1.75 -26.31 0.63
N GLY A 107 -0.57 -26.01 0.09
CA GLY A 107 0.39 -26.98 -0.42
C GLY A 107 0.90 -27.95 0.65
N TYR A 108 0.92 -27.56 1.92
CA TYR A 108 1.21 -28.43 3.07
C TYR A 108 -0.02 -29.13 3.67
N HIS A 109 -1.18 -29.15 2.99
CA HIS A 109 -2.47 -29.68 3.48
C HIS A 109 -3.00 -28.98 4.76
N ASN A 110 -2.48 -27.82 5.11
CA ASN A 110 -2.91 -27.10 6.31
C ASN A 110 -4.11 -26.19 6.01
N TYR A 111 -5.19 -26.78 5.51
CA TYR A 111 -6.42 -26.08 5.15
C TYR A 111 -7.04 -25.27 6.29
N PRO A 112 -7.10 -25.79 7.57
CA PRO A 112 -7.71 -25.04 8.64
C PRO A 112 -7.02 -23.68 8.87
N ILE A 113 -5.69 -23.66 8.91
CA ILE A 113 -4.93 -22.42 9.05
C ILE A 113 -5.12 -21.53 7.82
N ALA A 114 -5.07 -22.08 6.61
CA ALA A 114 -5.28 -21.31 5.39
C ALA A 114 -6.64 -20.61 5.38
N ILE A 115 -7.72 -21.29 5.77
CA ILE A 115 -9.07 -20.74 5.81
C ILE A 115 -9.18 -19.65 6.89
N VAL A 116 -8.67 -19.89 8.10
CA VAL A 116 -8.71 -18.92 9.20
C VAL A 116 -7.96 -17.64 8.80
N VAL A 117 -6.73 -17.78 8.30
CA VAL A 117 -5.92 -16.61 7.93
C VAL A 117 -6.50 -15.90 6.71
N ALA A 118 -7.00 -16.62 5.69
CA ALA A 118 -7.68 -16.01 4.54
C ALA A 118 -8.91 -15.20 4.99
N SER A 119 -9.71 -15.75 5.92
CA SER A 119 -10.86 -15.04 6.48
C SER A 119 -10.45 -13.78 7.24
N MET A 120 -9.39 -13.84 8.03
CA MET A 120 -8.85 -12.66 8.73
C MET A 120 -8.35 -11.60 7.75
N VAL A 121 -7.67 -11.99 6.68
CA VAL A 121 -7.21 -11.07 5.63
C VAL A 121 -8.40 -10.38 4.96
N VAL A 122 -9.41 -11.14 4.57
CA VAL A 122 -10.63 -10.59 3.95
C VAL A 122 -11.32 -9.61 4.91
N VAL A 123 -11.51 -10.00 6.17
CA VAL A 123 -12.09 -9.10 7.20
C VAL A 123 -11.25 -7.83 7.35
N ALA A 124 -9.92 -7.96 7.42
CA ALA A 124 -9.04 -6.79 7.51
C ALA A 124 -9.18 -5.84 6.32
N LEU A 125 -9.28 -6.37 5.11
CA LEU A 125 -9.44 -5.57 3.89
C LEU A 125 -10.78 -4.81 3.84
N PHE A 126 -11.86 -5.43 4.30
CA PHE A 126 -13.19 -4.82 4.25
C PHE A 126 -13.50 -3.94 5.47
N VAL A 127 -13.10 -4.35 6.67
CA VAL A 127 -13.47 -3.67 7.93
C VAL A 127 -12.51 -2.54 8.28
N LEU A 128 -11.20 -2.71 8.04
CA LEU A 128 -10.24 -1.68 8.44
C LEU A 128 -10.24 -0.46 7.52
N GLU A 129 -10.72 -0.57 6.29
CA GLU A 129 -10.75 0.58 5.39
C GLU A 129 -11.73 1.69 5.82
N PRO A 130 -13.01 1.39 6.15
CA PRO A 130 -13.89 2.42 6.69
C PRO A 130 -13.36 3.04 7.99
N VAL A 131 -12.71 2.23 8.84
CA VAL A 131 -12.05 2.72 10.06
C VAL A 131 -10.90 3.67 9.70
N GLN A 132 -10.06 3.30 8.74
CA GLN A 132 -8.97 4.13 8.28
C GLN A 132 -9.48 5.43 7.63
N ARG A 133 -10.54 5.36 6.84
CA ARG A 133 -11.20 6.57 6.28
C ARG A 133 -11.75 7.46 7.38
N PHE A 134 -12.35 6.87 8.42
CA PHE A 134 -12.85 7.62 9.57
C PHE A 134 -11.72 8.31 10.31
N ILE A 135 -10.63 7.61 10.63
CA ILE A 135 -9.43 8.17 11.27
C ILE A 135 -8.80 9.26 10.40
N ASN A 136 -8.62 9.02 9.11
CA ASN A 136 -8.09 10.00 8.17
C ASN A 136 -9.00 11.23 8.05
N ASN A 137 -10.32 11.03 8.22
CA ASN A 137 -11.27 12.14 8.24
C ASN A 137 -11.18 12.99 9.52
N LEU A 138 -10.76 12.40 10.65
CA LEU A 138 -10.52 13.14 11.89
C LEU A 138 -9.21 13.93 11.84
N HIS A 139 -8.20 13.46 11.10
CA HIS A 139 -6.85 14.02 11.03
C HIS A 139 -6.46 14.39 9.59
N LYS A 140 -7.35 15.11 8.86
CA LYS A 140 -6.98 15.58 7.52
C LYS A 140 -5.90 16.64 7.64
N VAL A 141 -4.67 16.19 7.47
CA VAL A 141 -3.50 17.02 7.27
C VAL A 141 -3.11 16.84 5.81
N LYS A 142 -2.96 17.95 5.08
CA LYS A 142 -2.45 17.95 3.71
C LYS A 142 -1.04 18.52 3.69
N ASP A 143 -0.19 17.93 2.87
CA ASP A 143 1.16 18.42 2.64
C ASP A 143 1.16 19.26 1.36
N TYR A 144 1.30 20.58 1.52
CA TYR A 144 1.39 21.54 0.43
C TYR A 144 2.84 21.79 0.05
N ARG A 145 3.16 21.56 -1.20
CA ARG A 145 4.44 21.98 -1.78
C ARG A 145 4.20 23.25 -2.59
N ILE A 146 4.80 24.37 -2.17
CA ILE A 146 4.56 25.69 -2.71
C ILE A 146 5.87 26.24 -3.24
N LYS A 147 5.92 26.55 -4.53
CA LYS A 147 7.03 27.21 -5.18
C LYS A 147 6.73 28.70 -5.28
N THR A 148 7.65 29.53 -4.78
CA THR A 148 7.50 30.99 -4.75
C THR A 148 8.47 31.67 -5.70
N ASN A 149 8.10 32.84 -6.18
CA ASN A 149 9.01 33.70 -6.92
C ASN A 149 10.00 34.36 -5.95
N GLY A 150 11.30 34.22 -6.18
CA GLY A 150 12.35 34.74 -5.33
C GLY A 150 12.53 33.97 -4.03
N ASP A 151 13.13 34.60 -3.01
CA ASP A 151 13.47 33.93 -1.72
C ASP A 151 12.24 33.56 -0.87
N GLY A 152 11.05 34.09 -1.21
CA GLY A 152 9.79 33.77 -0.58
C GLY A 152 9.66 34.10 0.90
N SER A 153 10.58 34.89 1.48
CA SER A 153 10.59 35.20 2.92
C SER A 153 9.35 36.02 3.33
N VAL A 154 8.94 36.97 2.53
CA VAL A 154 7.72 37.78 2.75
C VAL A 154 6.49 36.88 2.64
N PHE A 155 6.41 36.08 1.57
CA PHE A 155 5.32 35.13 1.35
C PHE A 155 5.15 34.15 2.52
N LYS A 156 6.27 33.65 3.08
CA LYS A 156 6.22 32.74 4.22
C LYS A 156 5.54 33.39 5.43
N ASN A 157 5.86 34.63 5.75
CA ASN A 157 5.27 35.32 6.89
C ASN A 157 3.78 35.58 6.64
N ASP A 158 3.42 36.05 5.46
CA ASP A 158 2.03 36.29 5.07
C ASP A 158 1.19 35.01 5.11
N LEU A 159 1.73 33.88 4.63
CA LEU A 159 1.08 32.58 4.70
C LEU A 159 0.92 32.10 6.14
N ASP A 160 1.95 32.22 6.97
CA ASP A 160 1.90 31.84 8.37
C ASP A 160 0.83 32.63 9.14
N ASP A 161 0.70 33.92 8.87
CA ASP A 161 -0.30 34.78 9.51
C ASP A 161 -1.74 34.50 8.97
N PHE A 162 -1.87 34.22 7.68
CA PHE A 162 -3.13 33.75 7.11
C PHE A 162 -3.57 32.42 7.74
N LEU A 163 -2.67 31.45 7.84
CA LEU A 163 -2.97 30.13 8.43
C LEU A 163 -3.36 30.25 9.92
N LYS A 164 -2.69 31.14 10.69
CA LYS A 164 -3.09 31.44 12.08
C LYS A 164 -4.50 32.05 12.14
N SER A 165 -4.82 32.96 11.23
CA SER A 165 -6.14 33.64 11.21
C SER A 165 -7.29 32.68 10.90
N THR A 166 -7.03 31.60 10.13
CA THR A 166 -8.01 30.57 9.81
C THR A 166 -8.16 29.49 10.89
N GLY A 167 -7.34 29.54 11.95
CA GLY A 167 -7.30 28.52 13.00
C GLY A 167 -6.74 27.16 12.52
N ALA A 168 -6.02 27.16 11.40
CA ALA A 168 -5.39 25.95 10.88
C ALA A 168 -4.15 25.59 11.72
N SER A 169 -3.97 24.31 11.98
CA SER A 169 -2.69 23.80 12.48
C SER A 169 -1.74 23.64 11.31
N PHE A 170 -0.53 24.19 11.40
CA PHE A 170 0.43 24.10 10.32
C PHE A 170 1.85 23.95 10.82
N ARG A 171 2.68 23.34 9.98
CA ARG A 171 4.12 23.23 10.21
C ARG A 171 4.86 23.28 8.87
N CYS A 172 5.86 24.17 8.78
CA CYS A 172 6.82 24.15 7.70
C CYS A 172 7.77 22.96 7.90
N MET A 173 7.71 21.96 7.00
CA MET A 173 8.48 20.72 7.10
C MET A 173 9.83 20.85 6.43
N LYS A 174 9.89 21.57 5.31
CA LYS A 174 11.10 21.69 4.50
C LYS A 174 11.07 23.01 3.72
N VAL A 175 12.25 23.60 3.57
CA VAL A 175 12.48 24.73 2.65
C VAL A 175 13.67 24.34 1.78
N VAL A 176 13.51 24.45 0.48
CA VAL A 176 14.57 24.22 -0.51
C VAL A 176 14.71 25.49 -1.34
N LYS A 177 15.93 25.98 -1.48
CA LYS A 177 16.22 27.08 -2.39
C LYS A 177 16.65 26.47 -3.73
N GLU A 178 15.95 26.83 -4.81
CA GLU A 178 16.23 26.41 -6.17
C GLU A 178 16.53 27.66 -7.01
N ASP A 179 17.80 27.89 -7.32
CA ASP A 179 18.29 29.08 -8.04
C ASP A 179 17.84 30.37 -7.37
N ASN A 180 16.87 31.06 -7.95
CA ASN A 180 16.33 32.32 -7.46
C ASN A 180 14.96 32.17 -6.77
N ASP A 181 14.42 30.93 -6.74
CA ASP A 181 13.11 30.60 -6.17
C ASP A 181 13.23 29.82 -4.86
N ALA A 182 12.18 29.78 -4.05
CA ALA A 182 12.10 28.95 -2.86
C ALA A 182 10.92 27.99 -2.93
N VAL A 183 11.16 26.75 -2.54
CA VAL A 183 10.12 25.70 -2.44
C VAL A 183 9.89 25.37 -0.96
N TYR A 184 8.70 25.66 -0.49
CA TYR A 184 8.23 25.40 0.85
C TYR A 184 7.37 24.15 0.88
N THR A 185 7.62 23.24 1.84
CA THR A 185 6.71 22.12 2.12
C THR A 185 6.03 22.37 3.45
N TYR A 186 4.74 22.66 3.41
CA TYR A 186 3.91 22.90 4.58
C TYR A 186 2.99 21.72 4.83
N ARG A 187 2.92 21.30 6.08
CA ARG A 187 1.89 20.38 6.55
C ARG A 187 0.79 21.19 7.20
N ILE A 188 -0.41 21.20 6.60
CA ILE A 188 -1.55 22.02 7.01
C ILE A 188 -2.71 21.13 7.41
N GLY A 189 -3.22 21.30 8.63
CA GLY A 189 -4.44 20.67 9.13
C GLY A 189 -5.53 21.74 9.34
N SER A 190 -6.65 21.61 8.63
CA SER A 190 -7.78 22.54 8.77
C SER A 190 -8.87 21.94 9.65
N PRO A 191 -9.31 22.65 10.73
CA PRO A 191 -10.31 22.11 11.67
C PRO A 191 -11.69 21.90 11.01
N ASN A 192 -12.04 22.65 9.98
CA ASN A 192 -13.34 22.60 9.31
C ASN A 192 -13.28 21.97 7.90
N ARG A 193 -12.21 21.25 7.53
CA ARG A 193 -12.00 20.73 6.17
C ARG A 193 -12.00 21.79 5.07
N ASN A 194 -11.94 23.05 5.42
CA ASN A 194 -12.01 24.15 4.46
C ASN A 194 -10.63 24.45 3.88
N TYR A 195 -10.11 23.49 3.08
CA TYR A 195 -8.89 23.69 2.31
C TYR A 195 -9.11 24.66 1.14
N ASP A 196 -10.38 24.95 0.79
CA ASP A 196 -10.71 25.88 -0.29
C ASP A 196 -10.23 27.29 0.03
N ALA A 197 -10.27 27.71 1.30
CA ALA A 197 -9.72 28.99 1.73
C ALA A 197 -8.20 29.06 1.51
N VAL A 198 -7.48 27.96 1.82
CA VAL A 198 -6.02 27.86 1.60
C VAL A 198 -5.71 27.84 0.11
N ASN A 199 -6.44 27.03 -0.67
CA ASN A 199 -6.26 26.94 -2.11
C ASN A 199 -6.53 28.28 -2.80
N ASN A 200 -7.61 28.97 -2.43
CA ASN A 200 -7.94 30.29 -2.97
C ASN A 200 -6.89 31.34 -2.60
N TYR A 201 -6.40 31.32 -1.37
CA TYR A 201 -5.30 32.21 -0.97
C TYR A 201 -4.06 31.97 -1.82
N LEU A 202 -3.66 30.72 -2.03
CA LEU A 202 -2.49 30.37 -2.84
C LEU A 202 -2.68 30.74 -4.32
N LEU A 203 -3.88 30.53 -4.87
CA LEU A 203 -4.20 30.88 -6.26
C LEU A 203 -4.20 32.40 -6.52
N MET A 204 -4.62 33.18 -5.53
CA MET A 204 -4.69 34.65 -5.66
C MET A 204 -3.37 35.38 -5.33
N ASN A 205 -2.42 34.67 -4.73
CA ASN A 205 -1.16 35.28 -4.31
C ASN A 205 -0.16 35.33 -5.45
N THR A 206 0.22 36.50 -5.88
CA THR A 206 1.17 36.73 -6.99
C THR A 206 2.59 36.26 -6.71
N GLY A 207 2.94 36.03 -5.44
CA GLY A 207 4.22 35.44 -5.02
C GLY A 207 4.33 33.94 -5.22
N VAL A 208 3.22 33.24 -5.52
CA VAL A 208 3.17 31.81 -5.76
C VAL A 208 3.30 31.52 -7.25
N GLN A 209 4.31 30.73 -7.62
CA GLN A 209 4.53 30.29 -8.98
C GLN A 209 3.73 29.01 -9.29
N SER A 210 3.74 28.05 -8.37
CA SER A 210 2.97 26.81 -8.46
C SER A 210 2.81 26.18 -7.07
N PHE A 211 1.77 25.38 -6.90
CA PHE A 211 1.60 24.54 -5.71
C PHE A 211 0.91 23.22 -6.04
N ASP A 212 1.21 22.20 -5.24
CA ASP A 212 0.59 20.87 -5.26
C ASP A 212 0.31 20.37 -3.83
N PHE A 213 -0.65 19.42 -3.66
CA PHE A 213 -1.07 18.91 -2.34
C PHE A 213 -1.68 17.49 -2.39
#